data_c729dd31dd7e90d3e3b842eb866f6498
#
_entry.id   c729dd31dd7e90d3e3b842eb866f6498
#
_cell.length_a   1.000
_cell.length_b   1.000
_cell.length_c   1.000
_cell.angle_alpha   90.00
_cell.angle_beta   90.00
_cell.angle_gamma   90.00
#
_symmetry.space_group_name_H-M   'P 1'
#
loop_
_entity.id
_entity.type
_entity.pdbx_description
1 polymer ?
#
loop_
_entity_poly.entity_id
_entity_poly.type
_entity_poly.pdbx_seq_one_letter_code
_entity_poly.pdbx_strand_id
1 'polypeptide(L)'
;MKEIENKKMYYFVDESGDPNFFNKKGEDLVKKGNVSKVFILGYLETDSINIISKNIQNIKNEIKNDHYLQDIPSVKKSLLHLHAKDDCPEVRQIVFKAIEKMNIKCHIYVARKDSNLFRKKFNAKQSKFYEYMIEKLFENRLH
;
A
#
# COMPACT_ATOMS: atom_id res chain seq x y z
N MET A 1 -37.64 -11.22 -13.03
CA MET A 1 -36.74 -11.09 -11.87
C MET A 1 -35.33 -10.93 -12.43
N LYS A 2 -34.68 -9.79 -12.24
CA LYS A 2 -33.26 -9.65 -12.57
C LYS A 2 -32.49 -10.42 -11.50
N GLU A 3 -31.74 -11.47 -11.90
CA GLU A 3 -30.77 -12.10 -11.04
C GLU A 3 -29.80 -11.00 -10.55
N ILE A 4 -29.75 -10.80 -9.25
CA ILE A 4 -28.70 -9.98 -8.63
C ILE A 4 -27.45 -10.86 -8.69
N GLU A 5 -26.63 -10.69 -9.75
CA GLU A 5 -25.28 -11.24 -9.77
C GLU A 5 -24.56 -10.70 -8.52
N ASN A 6 -24.26 -11.61 -7.61
CA ASN A 6 -23.44 -11.32 -6.43
C ASN A 6 -22.01 -11.02 -6.91
N LYS A 7 -21.75 -9.77 -7.25
CA LYS A 7 -20.46 -9.31 -7.77
C LYS A 7 -19.43 -9.41 -6.64
N LYS A 8 -18.45 -10.30 -6.80
CA LYS A 8 -17.38 -10.50 -5.83
C LYS A 8 -16.44 -9.29 -5.86
N MET A 9 -16.21 -8.67 -4.71
CA MET A 9 -15.23 -7.59 -4.52
C MET A 9 -13.96 -8.11 -3.87
N TYR A 10 -12.82 -7.59 -4.31
CA TYR A 10 -11.49 -7.93 -3.79
C TYR A 10 -10.86 -6.67 -3.19
N TYR A 11 -10.24 -6.84 -2.02
CA TYR A 11 -9.55 -5.78 -1.29
C TYR A 11 -8.11 -6.20 -1.06
N PHE A 12 -7.17 -5.40 -1.54
CA PHE A 12 -5.74 -5.59 -1.33
C PHE A 12 -5.25 -4.52 -0.38
N VAL A 13 -4.86 -4.92 0.82
CA VAL A 13 -4.42 -4.01 1.89
C VAL A 13 -2.91 -3.96 1.94
N ASP A 14 -2.37 -2.76 2.09
CA ASP A 14 -0.93 -2.53 2.27
C ASP A 14 -0.68 -1.33 3.18
N GLU A 15 0.52 -1.28 3.78
CA GLU A 15 0.92 -0.22 4.70
C GLU A 15 2.16 0.51 4.23
N SER A 16 2.30 1.76 4.71
CA SER A 16 3.50 2.57 4.55
C SER A 16 3.86 3.30 5.83
N GLY A 17 5.15 3.35 6.11
CA GLY A 17 5.71 3.87 7.34
C GLY A 17 5.98 2.77 8.37
N ASP A 18 6.74 3.12 9.40
CA ASP A 18 7.10 2.19 10.49
C ASP A 18 5.99 2.20 11.55
N PRO A 19 5.38 1.04 11.88
CA PRO A 19 4.34 0.97 12.91
C PRO A 19 4.87 1.11 14.35
N ASN A 20 6.20 1.07 14.56
CA ASN A 20 6.79 1.15 15.88
C ASN A 20 6.74 2.56 16.47
N PHE A 21 6.44 2.67 17.75
CA PHE A 21 6.49 3.90 18.54
C PHE A 21 7.66 3.88 19.52
N PHE A 22 7.97 2.71 20.06
CA PHE A 22 9.00 2.50 21.05
C PHE A 22 9.90 1.32 20.65
N ASN A 23 11.17 1.37 21.06
CA ASN A 23 12.06 0.22 20.94
C ASN A 23 11.89 -0.75 22.14
N LYS A 24 12.61 -1.86 22.11
CA LYS A 24 12.59 -2.87 23.20
C LYS A 24 13.02 -2.32 24.56
N LYS A 25 13.75 -1.20 24.61
CA LYS A 25 14.19 -0.51 25.84
C LYS A 25 13.18 0.54 26.31
N GLY A 26 12.04 0.71 25.64
CA GLY A 26 11.00 1.71 25.98
C GLY A 26 11.32 3.14 25.53
N GLU A 27 12.35 3.35 24.70
CA GLU A 27 12.70 4.66 24.18
C GLU A 27 11.73 5.07 23.07
N ASP A 28 11.30 6.32 23.10
CA ASP A 28 10.36 6.91 22.15
C ASP A 28 11.05 7.19 20.80
N LEU A 29 10.82 6.32 19.83
CA LEU A 29 11.41 6.41 18.49
C LEU A 29 10.81 7.55 17.67
N VAL A 30 9.53 7.90 17.92
CA VAL A 30 8.84 8.98 17.21
C VAL A 30 9.43 10.33 17.60
N LYS A 31 9.60 10.56 18.90
CA LYS A 31 10.22 11.80 19.42
C LYS A 31 11.69 11.94 19.00
N LYS A 32 12.42 10.82 18.96
CA LYS A 32 13.81 10.79 18.50
C LYS A 32 13.97 10.97 16.99
N GLY A 33 12.90 10.88 16.22
CA GLY A 33 12.93 10.95 14.76
C GLY A 33 13.51 9.70 14.07
N ASN A 34 13.62 8.58 14.77
CA ASN A 34 14.19 7.34 14.27
C ASN A 34 13.19 6.50 13.44
N VAL A 35 11.92 6.90 13.44
CA VAL A 35 10.85 6.28 12.66
C VAL A 35 9.98 7.36 12.03
N SER A 36 9.18 6.99 11.02
CA SER A 36 8.24 7.93 10.39
C SER A 36 7.25 8.50 11.41
N LYS A 37 6.91 9.79 11.25
CA LYS A 37 5.90 10.49 12.07
C LYS A 37 4.47 10.16 11.67
N VAL A 38 4.29 9.46 10.55
CA VAL A 38 3.01 9.01 10.04
C VAL A 38 3.05 7.50 9.82
N PHE A 39 1.89 6.88 10.01
CA PHE A 39 1.61 5.52 9.57
C PHE A 39 0.41 5.56 8.62
N ILE A 40 0.54 4.95 7.47
CA ILE A 40 -0.44 4.96 6.41
C ILE A 40 -0.90 3.52 6.20
N LEU A 41 -2.20 3.32 6.12
CA LEU A 41 -2.80 2.07 5.73
C LEU A 41 -3.76 2.34 4.58
N GLY A 42 -3.68 1.52 3.53
CA GLY A 42 -4.55 1.68 2.37
C GLY A 42 -5.08 0.36 1.87
N TYR A 43 -6.15 0.40 1.09
CA TYR A 43 -6.57 -0.73 0.27
C TYR A 43 -6.89 -0.30 -1.15
N LEU A 44 -6.68 -1.24 -2.06
CA LEU A 44 -7.17 -1.20 -3.43
C LEU A 44 -8.39 -2.10 -3.52
N GLU A 45 -9.49 -1.57 -4.08
CA GLU A 45 -10.74 -2.28 -4.32
C GLU A 45 -10.91 -2.55 -5.81
N THR A 46 -11.30 -3.77 -6.17
CA THR A 46 -11.63 -4.15 -7.54
C THR A 46 -12.60 -5.34 -7.57
N ASP A 47 -13.37 -5.43 -8.64
CA ASP A 47 -14.19 -6.59 -8.96
C ASP A 47 -13.52 -7.54 -9.98
N SER A 48 -12.37 -7.16 -10.52
CA SER A 48 -11.76 -7.80 -11.69
C SER A 48 -10.28 -8.10 -11.50
N ILE A 49 -9.97 -9.03 -10.61
CA ILE A 49 -8.58 -9.44 -10.31
C ILE A 49 -7.81 -9.92 -11.56
N ASN A 50 -8.50 -10.61 -12.49
CA ASN A 50 -7.87 -11.10 -13.72
C ASN A 50 -7.42 -9.95 -14.64
N ILE A 51 -8.20 -8.86 -14.68
CA ILE A 51 -7.85 -7.66 -15.46
C ILE A 51 -6.62 -7.00 -14.86
N ILE A 52 -6.54 -6.88 -13.52
CA ILE A 52 -5.36 -6.35 -12.84
C ILE A 52 -4.13 -7.20 -13.13
N SER A 53 -4.23 -8.52 -13.00
CA SER A 53 -3.11 -9.44 -13.29
C SER A 53 -2.62 -9.31 -14.73
N LYS A 54 -3.54 -9.21 -15.69
CA LYS A 54 -3.20 -8.98 -17.11
C LYS A 54 -2.50 -7.64 -17.32
N ASN A 55 -3.00 -6.58 -16.68
CA ASN A 55 -2.37 -5.26 -16.79
C ASN A 55 -0.96 -5.24 -16.18
N ILE A 56 -0.75 -5.89 -15.04
CA ILE A 56 0.59 -6.03 -14.44
C ILE A 56 1.53 -6.78 -15.40
N GLN A 57 1.06 -7.84 -16.05
CA GLN A 57 1.88 -8.55 -17.04
C GLN A 57 2.20 -7.69 -18.26
N ASN A 58 1.25 -6.89 -18.75
CA ASN A 58 1.48 -5.96 -19.83
C ASN A 58 2.54 -4.89 -19.47
N ILE A 59 2.45 -4.33 -18.24
CA ILE A 59 3.46 -3.39 -17.71
C ILE A 59 4.86 -4.04 -17.71
N LYS A 60 4.98 -5.26 -17.20
CA LYS A 60 6.25 -5.98 -17.17
C LYS A 60 6.80 -6.25 -18.57
N ASN A 61 5.94 -6.56 -19.54
CA ASN A 61 6.33 -6.76 -20.92
C ASN A 61 6.79 -5.44 -21.57
N GLU A 62 6.11 -4.32 -21.31
CA GLU A 62 6.50 -2.99 -21.76
C GLU A 62 7.90 -2.64 -21.23
N ILE A 63 8.12 -2.76 -19.93
CA ILE A 63 9.42 -2.50 -19.29
C ILE A 63 10.52 -3.39 -19.88
N LYS A 64 10.23 -4.69 -20.07
CA LYS A 64 11.19 -5.67 -20.61
C LYS A 64 11.62 -5.35 -22.04
N ASN A 65 10.69 -4.82 -22.86
CA ASN A 65 10.94 -4.55 -24.28
C ASN A 65 11.47 -3.13 -24.53
N ASP A 66 11.54 -2.28 -23.51
CA ASP A 66 12.10 -0.94 -23.64
C ASP A 66 13.63 -0.99 -23.59
N HIS A 67 14.27 -0.71 -24.71
CA HIS A 67 15.73 -0.74 -24.86
C HIS A 67 16.45 0.25 -23.93
N TYR A 68 15.83 1.38 -23.60
CA TYR A 68 16.41 2.37 -22.69
C TYR A 68 16.42 1.93 -21.25
N LEU A 69 15.53 1.00 -20.87
CA LEU A 69 15.43 0.49 -19.50
C LEU A 69 16.32 -0.72 -19.22
N GLN A 70 16.79 -1.43 -20.27
CA GLN A 70 17.51 -2.70 -20.11
C GLN A 70 18.85 -2.54 -19.37
N ASP A 71 19.51 -1.40 -19.52
CA ASP A 71 20.81 -1.11 -18.90
C ASP A 71 20.69 -0.55 -17.47
N ILE A 72 19.48 -0.28 -17.00
CA ILE A 72 19.25 0.23 -15.65
C ILE A 72 19.26 -0.95 -14.65
N PRO A 73 20.22 -1.03 -13.70
CA PRO A 73 20.37 -2.18 -12.83
C PRO A 73 19.13 -2.51 -11.98
N SER A 74 18.36 -1.50 -11.53
CA SER A 74 17.15 -1.67 -10.73
C SER A 74 16.01 -2.31 -11.51
N VAL A 75 15.98 -2.21 -12.84
CA VAL A 75 14.88 -2.72 -13.67
C VAL A 75 14.77 -4.25 -13.61
N LYS A 76 15.90 -4.96 -13.46
CA LYS A 76 15.86 -6.42 -13.26
C LYS A 76 15.05 -6.81 -12.01
N LYS A 77 15.17 -6.00 -10.93
CA LYS A 77 14.41 -6.20 -9.70
C LYS A 77 12.94 -5.82 -9.90
N SER A 78 12.66 -4.73 -10.61
CA SER A 78 11.29 -4.28 -10.93
C SER A 78 10.50 -5.31 -11.76
N LEU A 79 11.16 -6.03 -12.67
CA LEU A 79 10.53 -7.12 -13.42
C LEU A 79 10.08 -8.30 -12.54
N LEU A 80 10.75 -8.53 -11.42
CA LEU A 80 10.31 -9.52 -10.43
C LEU A 80 9.17 -8.96 -9.58
N HIS A 81 9.40 -7.79 -8.97
CA HIS A 81 8.47 -7.12 -8.07
C HIS A 81 8.47 -5.62 -8.35
N LEU A 82 7.34 -5.10 -8.86
CA LEU A 82 7.12 -3.66 -8.97
C LEU A 82 6.98 -3.08 -7.56
N HIS A 83 7.84 -2.11 -7.22
CA HIS A 83 7.86 -1.51 -5.88
C HIS A 83 8.25 -0.03 -5.98
N ALA A 84 7.30 0.87 -5.77
CA ALA A 84 7.45 2.31 -6.02
C ALA A 84 8.68 2.96 -5.37
N LYS A 85 9.17 2.44 -4.23
CA LYS A 85 10.37 2.93 -3.55
C LYS A 85 11.66 2.54 -4.28
N ASP A 86 11.70 1.34 -4.84
CA ASP A 86 12.91 0.73 -5.42
C ASP A 86 12.97 0.90 -6.94
N ASP A 87 11.82 1.14 -7.58
CA ASP A 87 11.71 1.33 -9.02
C ASP A 87 12.32 2.67 -9.46
N CYS A 88 12.99 2.70 -10.61
CA CYS A 88 13.47 3.96 -11.19
C CYS A 88 12.29 4.85 -11.64
N PRO A 89 12.50 6.16 -11.83
CA PRO A 89 11.43 7.09 -12.22
C PRO A 89 10.68 6.68 -13.48
N GLU A 90 11.37 6.13 -14.47
CA GLU A 90 10.81 5.69 -15.76
C GLU A 90 9.84 4.52 -15.56
N VAL A 91 10.25 3.50 -14.79
CA VAL A 91 9.38 2.37 -14.43
C VAL A 91 8.15 2.86 -13.67
N ARG A 92 8.33 3.76 -12.68
CA ARG A 92 7.19 4.34 -11.95
C ARG A 92 6.23 5.08 -12.87
N GLN A 93 6.74 5.81 -13.85
CA GLN A 93 5.91 6.51 -14.83
C GLN A 93 5.03 5.54 -15.63
N ILE A 94 5.62 4.44 -16.14
CA ILE A 94 4.88 3.39 -16.85
C ILE A 94 3.78 2.81 -15.96
N VAL A 95 4.13 2.44 -14.73
CA VAL A 95 3.19 1.86 -13.76
C VAL A 95 2.04 2.82 -13.46
N PHE A 96 2.32 4.09 -13.15
CA PHE A 96 1.27 5.06 -12.81
C PHE A 96 0.35 5.36 -13.99
N LYS A 97 0.88 5.49 -15.21
CA LYS A 97 0.06 5.64 -16.43
C LYS A 97 -0.86 4.44 -16.68
N ALA A 98 -0.41 3.23 -16.33
CA ALA A 98 -1.24 2.04 -16.44
C ALA A 98 -2.32 2.00 -15.36
N ILE A 99 -1.96 2.31 -14.10
CA ILE A 99 -2.90 2.37 -12.96
C ILE A 99 -4.03 3.36 -13.22
N GLU A 100 -3.72 4.55 -13.78
CA GLU A 100 -4.70 5.59 -14.11
C GLU A 100 -5.83 5.08 -15.03
N LYS A 101 -5.52 4.10 -15.88
CA LYS A 101 -6.48 3.50 -16.82
C LYS A 101 -7.24 2.29 -16.25
N MET A 102 -6.90 1.83 -15.05
CA MET A 102 -7.55 0.67 -14.42
C MET A 102 -8.84 1.09 -13.71
N ASN A 103 -9.86 0.24 -13.78
CA ASN A 103 -11.07 0.40 -12.97
C ASN A 103 -10.82 -0.12 -11.54
N ILE A 104 -10.16 0.70 -10.75
CA ILE A 104 -9.82 0.42 -9.34
C ILE A 104 -10.21 1.61 -8.48
N LYS A 105 -10.49 1.34 -7.20
CA LYS A 105 -10.62 2.39 -6.19
C LYS A 105 -9.56 2.19 -5.12
N CYS A 106 -8.96 3.30 -4.70
CA CYS A 106 -7.99 3.30 -3.61
C CYS A 106 -8.56 4.09 -2.43
N HIS A 107 -8.46 3.52 -1.24
CA HIS A 107 -8.80 4.19 0.01
C HIS A 107 -7.57 4.21 0.89
N ILE A 108 -7.29 5.37 1.48
CA ILE A 108 -6.08 5.58 2.28
C ILE A 108 -6.49 6.23 3.59
N TYR A 109 -6.02 5.65 4.70
CA TYR A 109 -6.14 6.21 6.03
C TYR A 109 -4.76 6.59 6.56
N VAL A 110 -4.57 7.86 6.92
CA VAL A 110 -3.30 8.39 7.40
C VAL A 110 -3.41 8.73 8.88
N ALA A 111 -2.59 8.08 9.70
CA ALA A 111 -2.49 8.38 11.13
C ALA A 111 -1.19 9.12 11.44
N ARG A 112 -1.31 10.28 12.06
CA ARG A 112 -0.17 10.96 12.68
C ARG A 112 0.16 10.25 13.99
N LYS A 113 1.42 9.86 14.17
CA LYS A 113 1.88 9.14 15.34
C LYS A 113 2.06 10.10 16.52
N ASP A 114 1.35 9.82 17.62
CA ASP A 114 1.49 10.49 18.91
C ASP A 114 1.76 9.43 19.99
N SER A 115 2.95 9.49 20.59
CA SER A 115 3.40 8.51 21.58
C SER A 115 2.58 8.54 22.87
N ASN A 116 2.04 9.70 23.27
CA ASN A 116 1.22 9.82 24.47
C ASN A 116 -0.16 9.21 24.23
N LEU A 117 -0.77 9.51 23.08
CA LEU A 117 -2.04 8.92 22.68
C LEU A 117 -1.91 7.40 22.50
N PHE A 118 -0.80 6.93 21.94
CA PHE A 118 -0.52 5.51 21.78
C PHE A 118 -0.49 4.76 23.13
N ARG A 119 0.16 5.34 24.15
CA ARG A 119 0.16 4.76 25.51
C ARG A 119 -1.24 4.76 26.12
N LYS A 120 -1.97 5.87 26.04
CA LYS A 120 -3.29 6.02 26.66
C LYS A 120 -4.36 5.16 25.99
N LYS A 121 -4.45 5.20 24.66
CA LYS A 121 -5.53 4.56 23.90
C LYS A 121 -5.26 3.09 23.62
N PHE A 122 -4.01 2.72 23.36
CA PHE A 122 -3.66 1.38 22.92
C PHE A 122 -2.83 0.59 23.95
N ASN A 123 -2.64 1.12 25.15
CA ASN A 123 -1.83 0.51 26.21
C ASN A 123 -0.39 0.17 25.73
N ALA A 124 0.18 1.01 24.88
CA ALA A 124 1.45 0.80 24.19
C ALA A 124 1.54 -0.53 23.40
N LYS A 125 0.41 -1.13 23.00
CA LYS A 125 0.35 -2.36 22.21
C LYS A 125 0.20 -2.03 20.73
N GLN A 126 1.19 -2.43 19.94
CA GLN A 126 1.22 -2.21 18.49
C GLN A 126 0.06 -2.91 17.76
N SER A 127 -0.30 -4.14 18.19
CA SER A 127 -1.45 -4.87 17.62
C SER A 127 -2.75 -4.08 17.74
N LYS A 128 -3.04 -3.48 18.92
CA LYS A 128 -4.23 -2.67 19.13
C LYS A 128 -4.27 -1.41 18.27
N PHE A 129 -3.11 -0.79 18.03
CA PHE A 129 -3.01 0.33 17.12
C PHE A 129 -3.30 -0.11 15.68
N TYR A 130 -2.73 -1.24 15.25
CA TYR A 130 -2.95 -1.78 13.91
C TYR A 130 -4.42 -2.20 13.69
N GLU A 131 -5.04 -2.89 14.64
CA GLU A 131 -6.46 -3.23 14.63
C GLU A 131 -7.33 -1.98 14.47
N TYR A 132 -7.05 -0.92 15.24
CA TYR A 132 -7.72 0.37 15.10
C TYR A 132 -7.56 0.99 13.72
N MET A 133 -6.37 0.89 13.12
CA MET A 133 -6.12 1.39 11.77
C MET A 133 -6.94 0.64 10.72
N ILE A 134 -7.02 -0.69 10.85
CA ILE A 134 -7.86 -1.54 9.99
C ILE A 134 -9.35 -1.17 10.15
N GLU A 135 -9.83 -1.06 11.38
CA GLU A 135 -11.20 -0.66 11.67
C GLU A 135 -11.53 0.68 10.99
N LYS A 136 -10.67 1.69 11.16
CA LYS A 136 -10.86 3.02 10.56
C LYS A 136 -10.77 3.01 9.04
N LEU A 137 -9.92 2.20 8.46
CA LEU A 137 -9.79 2.06 7.00
C LEU A 137 -11.10 1.53 6.38
N PHE A 138 -11.75 0.56 7.04
CA PHE A 138 -12.96 -0.08 6.53
C PHE A 138 -14.26 0.49 7.10
N GLU A 139 -14.20 1.45 8.03
CA GLU A 139 -15.38 2.06 8.66
C GLU A 139 -16.33 2.63 7.59
N ASN A 140 -17.59 2.15 7.58
CA ASN A 140 -18.66 2.53 6.63
C ASN A 140 -18.35 2.26 5.13
N ARG A 141 -17.47 1.30 4.83
CA ARG A 141 -17.01 1.04 3.46
C ARG A 141 -17.19 -0.40 2.98
N LEU A 142 -17.40 -1.33 3.87
CA LEU A 142 -17.78 -2.70 3.52
C LEU A 142 -19.31 -2.75 3.42
N HIS A 143 -19.81 -3.04 2.23
CA HIS A 143 -21.23 -3.21 1.94
C HIS A 143 -21.56 -4.66 1.65
#